data_8a671a2261935e69bf1ea4f0752c9a30
#
_entry.id   8a671a2261935e69bf1ea4f0752c9a30
#
_cell.length_a   1.000
_cell.length_b   1.000
_cell.length_c   1.000
_cell.angle_alpha   90.00
_cell.angle_beta   90.00
_cell.angle_gamma   90.00
#
_symmetry.space_group_name_H-M   'P 1'
#
loop_
_entity.id
_entity.type
_entity.pdbx_description
1 polymer ?
#
loop_
_entity_poly.entity_id
_entity_poly.type
_entity_poly.pdbx_seq_one_letter_code
_entity_poly.pdbx_strand_id
1 'polypeptide(L)'
;RTPETQKAYEEHMKLGTTDCFMCKEEGITFGNEWKIIPNQFPYDAIAEKHDLLVLTNHTIGTYSDASYALSMMKELLFKIQGYDAIIENAPANRSVPGHYHLHLIKYKTV
;
A
#
# COMPACT_ATOMS: atom_id res chain seq x y z
N ARG A 1 -1.43 7.54 -11.42
CA ARG A 1 -2.91 7.56 -11.45
C ARG A 1 -3.41 8.13 -12.76
N THR A 2 -4.56 7.68 -13.21
CA THR A 2 -5.27 8.33 -14.31
C THR A 2 -5.74 9.73 -13.87
N PRO A 3 -6.04 10.67 -14.80
CA PRO A 3 -6.53 11.99 -14.40
C PRO A 3 -7.76 11.95 -13.48
N GLU A 4 -8.68 11.03 -13.73
CA GLU A 4 -9.89 10.86 -12.91
C GLU A 4 -9.54 10.43 -11.50
N THR A 5 -8.68 9.44 -11.34
CA THR A 5 -8.25 8.93 -10.03
C THR A 5 -7.42 9.97 -9.29
N GLN A 6 -6.56 10.70 -10.00
CA GLN A 6 -5.77 11.78 -9.39
C GLN A 6 -6.67 12.90 -8.87
N LYS A 7 -7.69 13.26 -9.63
CA LYS A 7 -8.66 14.27 -9.20
C LYS A 7 -9.43 13.82 -7.96
N ALA A 8 -9.88 12.56 -7.96
CA ALA A 8 -10.58 11.99 -6.80
C ALA A 8 -9.69 11.98 -5.56
N TYR A 9 -8.42 11.64 -5.72
CA TYR A 9 -7.44 11.68 -4.63
C TYR A 9 -7.25 13.10 -4.08
N GLU A 10 -7.09 14.08 -4.96
CA GLU A 10 -6.92 15.47 -4.55
C GLU A 10 -8.15 16.00 -3.81
N GLU A 11 -9.34 15.68 -4.28
CA GLU A 11 -10.59 16.03 -3.61
C GLU A 11 -10.70 15.38 -2.23
N HIS A 12 -10.32 14.12 -2.13
CA HIS A 12 -10.30 13.40 -0.86
C HIS A 12 -9.34 14.07 0.14
N MET A 13 -8.15 14.45 -0.31
CA MET A 13 -7.16 15.09 0.56
C MET A 13 -7.63 16.46 1.06
N LYS A 14 -8.46 17.16 0.28
CA LYS A 14 -9.02 18.45 0.69
C LYS A 14 -10.05 18.33 1.81
N LEU A 15 -10.66 17.17 1.98
CA LEU A 15 -11.63 16.95 3.05
C LEU A 15 -11.00 16.94 4.45
N GLY A 16 -9.67 16.77 4.51
CA GLY A 16 -8.94 16.90 5.76
C GLY A 16 -9.32 15.89 6.83
N THR A 17 -9.74 14.69 6.43
CA THR A 17 -10.08 13.65 7.40
C THR A 17 -8.85 13.25 8.20
N THR A 18 -9.02 13.13 9.53
CA THR A 18 -7.97 12.69 10.44
C THR A 18 -7.96 11.18 10.59
N ASP A 19 -8.96 10.49 10.08
CA ASP A 19 -9.09 9.04 10.20
C ASP A 19 -8.15 8.32 9.25
N CYS A 20 -7.39 7.36 9.79
CA CYS A 20 -6.52 6.52 8.98
C CYS A 20 -7.32 5.38 8.36
N PHE A 21 -7.53 5.41 7.04
CA PHE A 21 -8.29 4.36 6.38
C PHE A 21 -7.59 3.00 6.47
N MET A 22 -6.25 2.98 6.56
CA MET A 22 -5.49 1.73 6.70
C MET A 22 -5.80 1.00 8.00
N CYS A 23 -6.15 1.73 9.06
CA CYS A 23 -6.55 1.12 10.33
C CYS A 23 -7.94 0.50 10.25
N LYS A 24 -8.82 1.07 9.45
CA LYS A 24 -10.21 0.66 9.34
C LYS A 24 -10.46 -0.40 8.28
N GLU A 25 -9.64 -0.41 7.23
CA GLU A 25 -9.84 -1.30 6.10
C GLU A 25 -9.54 -2.74 6.50
N GLU A 26 -10.49 -3.61 6.25
CA GLU A 26 -10.28 -5.04 6.42
C GLU A 26 -9.58 -5.60 5.20
N GLY A 27 -8.63 -6.49 5.42
CA GLY A 27 -7.87 -7.08 4.34
C GLY A 27 -7.50 -8.51 4.64
N ILE A 28 -6.65 -9.06 3.79
CA ILE A 28 -6.13 -10.41 3.97
C ILE A 28 -4.97 -10.31 4.96
N THR A 29 -5.11 -11.01 6.10
CA THR A 29 -4.05 -11.07 7.11
C THR A 29 -2.84 -11.84 6.57
N PHE A 30 -1.66 -11.28 6.75
CA PHE A 30 -0.41 -11.86 6.32
C PHE A 30 0.51 -11.95 7.54
N GLY A 31 0.52 -13.10 8.18
CA GLY A 31 1.11 -13.24 9.51
C GLY A 31 0.28 -12.48 10.55
N ASN A 32 0.87 -12.19 11.71
CA ASN A 32 0.17 -11.50 12.79
C ASN A 32 0.34 -9.98 12.73
N GLU A 33 1.31 -9.49 11.97
CA GLU A 33 1.70 -8.08 11.99
C GLU A 33 1.32 -7.32 10.72
N TRP A 34 0.96 -8.02 9.65
CA TRP A 34 0.72 -7.43 8.34
C TRP A 34 -0.64 -7.81 7.79
N LYS A 35 -1.18 -6.93 6.97
CA LYS A 35 -2.39 -7.22 6.17
C LYS A 35 -2.23 -6.59 4.78
N ILE A 36 -2.92 -7.18 3.80
CA ILE A 36 -3.00 -6.65 2.44
C ILE A 36 -4.37 -6.05 2.26
N ILE A 37 -4.43 -4.78 1.89
CA ILE A 37 -5.68 -4.06 1.63
C ILE A 37 -5.63 -3.42 0.24
N PRO A 38 -6.80 -3.19 -0.41
CA PRO A 38 -6.81 -2.46 -1.67
C PRO A 38 -6.44 -1.00 -1.46
N ASN A 39 -5.74 -0.41 -2.42
CA ASN A 39 -5.49 1.03 -2.41
C ASN A 39 -6.75 1.76 -2.87
N GLN A 40 -7.22 2.69 -2.07
CA GLN A 40 -8.41 3.49 -2.39
C GLN A 40 -8.20 4.36 -3.64
N PHE A 41 -6.98 4.84 -3.86
CA PHE A 41 -6.63 5.67 -5.01
C PHE A 41 -5.42 5.06 -5.74
N PRO A 42 -5.64 3.97 -6.51
CA PRO A 42 -4.54 3.22 -7.12
C PRO A 42 -3.79 3.99 -8.19
N TYR A 43 -2.56 3.56 -8.46
CA TYR A 43 -1.76 4.06 -9.58
C TYR A 43 -2.25 3.41 -10.89
N ASP A 44 -3.51 3.62 -11.21
CA ASP A 44 -4.23 2.92 -12.26
C ASP A 44 -3.80 3.29 -13.68
N ALA A 45 -2.93 4.28 -13.83
CA ALA A 45 -2.31 4.55 -15.13
C ALA A 45 -1.32 3.45 -15.52
N ILE A 46 -0.68 2.82 -14.53
CA ILE A 46 0.34 1.78 -14.76
C ILE A 46 -0.03 0.42 -14.18
N ALA A 47 -0.95 0.39 -13.22
CA ALA A 47 -1.29 -0.82 -12.47
C ALA A 47 -2.67 -1.37 -12.86
N GLU A 48 -2.71 -2.67 -13.14
CA GLU A 48 -3.95 -3.42 -13.23
C GLU A 48 -4.52 -3.63 -11.82
N LYS A 49 -3.65 -3.85 -10.84
CA LYS A 49 -4.01 -4.04 -9.46
C LYS A 49 -2.99 -3.32 -8.58
N HIS A 50 -3.48 -2.57 -7.59
CA HIS A 50 -2.63 -1.85 -6.66
C HIS A 50 -3.17 -2.02 -5.26
N ASP A 51 -2.49 -2.86 -4.49
CA ASP A 51 -2.81 -3.10 -3.09
C ASP A 51 -1.74 -2.49 -2.20
N LEU A 52 -1.99 -2.50 -0.91
CA LEU A 52 -1.05 -2.03 0.11
C LEU A 52 -0.76 -3.16 1.08
N LEU A 53 0.52 -3.35 1.40
CA LEU A 53 0.94 -4.17 2.51
C LEU A 53 1.15 -3.24 3.69
N VAL A 54 0.31 -3.37 4.71
CA VAL A 54 0.32 -2.46 5.85
C VAL A 54 0.53 -3.22 7.15
N LEU A 55 1.13 -2.54 8.12
CA LEU A 55 1.18 -3.06 9.49
C LEU A 55 -0.23 -3.05 10.07
N THR A 56 -0.58 -4.09 10.84
CA THR A 56 -1.89 -4.15 11.48
C THR A 56 -2.07 -3.06 12.53
N ASN A 57 -0.97 -2.62 13.14
CA ASN A 57 -0.97 -1.53 14.12
C ASN A 57 -0.62 -0.21 13.46
N HIS A 58 -1.23 0.87 13.92
CA HIS A 58 -0.93 2.22 13.44
C HIS A 58 0.42 2.67 13.96
N THR A 59 1.45 2.55 13.15
CA THR A 59 2.82 2.89 13.52
C THR A 59 3.61 3.31 12.28
N ILE A 60 4.60 4.16 12.49
CA ILE A 60 5.51 4.57 11.44
C ILE A 60 6.36 3.39 10.94
N GLY A 61 6.60 2.43 11.81
CA GLY A 61 7.47 1.30 11.49
C GLY A 61 8.94 1.72 11.39
N THR A 62 9.81 0.76 11.15
CA THR A 62 11.23 1.01 10.96
C THR A 62 11.71 0.34 9.68
N TYR A 63 12.87 0.78 9.19
CA TYR A 63 13.52 0.13 8.05
C TYR A 63 13.77 -1.36 8.34
N SER A 64 14.08 -1.71 9.58
CA SER A 64 14.30 -3.10 9.99
C SER A 64 13.03 -3.94 9.84
N ASP A 65 11.87 -3.37 10.19
CA ASP A 65 10.58 -4.05 10.03
C ASP A 65 10.31 -4.37 8.56
N ALA A 66 10.55 -3.39 7.69
CA ALA A 66 10.37 -3.57 6.25
C ALA A 66 11.32 -4.62 5.68
N SER A 67 12.59 -4.57 6.04
CA SER A 67 13.59 -5.52 5.57
C SER A 67 13.26 -6.94 5.98
N TYR A 68 12.83 -7.13 7.23
CA TYR A 68 12.44 -8.43 7.73
C TYR A 68 11.22 -8.97 6.99
N ALA A 69 10.18 -8.14 6.88
CA ALA A 69 8.95 -8.51 6.19
C ALA A 69 9.22 -8.90 4.74
N LEU A 70 10.00 -8.10 4.03
CA LEU A 70 10.34 -8.38 2.64
C LEU A 70 11.14 -9.67 2.48
N SER A 71 12.11 -9.93 3.35
CA SER A 71 12.90 -11.15 3.25
C SER A 71 12.07 -12.41 3.48
N MET A 72 11.05 -12.33 4.35
CA MET A 72 10.19 -13.46 4.67
C MET A 72 9.03 -13.65 3.69
N MET A 73 8.51 -12.56 3.13
CA MET A 73 7.25 -12.61 2.38
C MET A 73 7.42 -12.38 0.88
N LYS A 74 8.58 -11.94 0.43
CA LYS A 74 8.83 -11.54 -0.96
C LYS A 74 8.43 -12.63 -1.96
N GLU A 75 8.84 -13.86 -1.70
CA GLU A 75 8.53 -14.98 -2.58
C GLU A 75 7.03 -15.24 -2.64
N LEU A 76 6.34 -15.17 -1.50
CA LEU A 76 4.89 -15.34 -1.46
C LEU A 76 4.17 -14.24 -2.23
N LEU A 77 4.61 -13.00 -2.09
CA LEU A 77 4.00 -11.86 -2.76
C LEU A 77 4.15 -11.95 -4.28
N PHE A 78 5.33 -12.31 -4.75
CA PHE A 78 5.58 -12.41 -6.20
C PHE A 78 5.00 -13.69 -6.82
N LYS A 79 5.26 -14.84 -6.24
CA LYS A 79 4.89 -16.12 -6.85
C LYS A 79 3.46 -16.55 -6.60
N ILE A 80 2.95 -16.35 -5.39
CA ILE A 80 1.62 -16.83 -5.01
C ILE A 80 0.56 -15.75 -5.20
N GLN A 81 0.83 -14.53 -4.75
CA GLN A 81 -0.11 -13.42 -4.88
C GLN A 81 -0.04 -12.75 -6.26
N GLY A 82 1.04 -12.97 -7.01
CA GLY A 82 1.14 -12.52 -8.39
C GLY A 82 1.46 -11.04 -8.60
N TYR A 83 2.02 -10.37 -7.60
CA TYR A 83 2.46 -9.00 -7.76
C TYR A 83 3.76 -8.93 -8.58
N ASP A 84 3.91 -7.87 -9.36
CA ASP A 84 5.08 -7.64 -10.19
C ASP A 84 6.12 -6.76 -9.51
N ALA A 85 5.69 -5.91 -8.58
CA ALA A 85 6.59 -4.96 -7.92
C ALA A 85 6.13 -4.65 -6.49
N ILE A 86 7.11 -4.34 -5.65
CA ILE A 86 6.90 -3.85 -4.28
C ILE A 86 7.61 -2.50 -4.22
N ILE A 87 6.89 -1.43 -3.87
CA ILE A 87 7.43 -0.08 -3.86
C ILE A 87 7.28 0.51 -2.47
N GLU A 88 8.39 1.05 -1.94
CA GLU A 88 8.40 1.85 -0.72
C GLU A 88 8.62 3.30 -1.11
N ASN A 89 7.66 4.17 -0.81
CA ASN A 89 7.82 5.60 -1.03
C ASN A 89 8.63 6.23 0.10
N ALA A 90 9.46 7.21 -0.26
CA ALA A 90 10.16 8.02 0.74
C ALA A 90 9.14 8.73 1.64
N PRO A 91 9.47 9.00 2.92
CA PRO A 91 8.50 9.61 3.85
C PRO A 91 7.86 10.89 3.33
N ALA A 92 8.61 11.73 2.61
CA ALA A 92 8.09 12.97 2.05
C ALA A 92 7.01 12.76 0.97
N ASN A 93 6.96 11.56 0.37
CA ASN A 93 6.04 11.23 -0.72
C ASN A 93 4.91 10.31 -0.28
N ARG A 94 4.79 10.03 1.01
CA ARG A 94 3.74 9.16 1.54
C ARG A 94 2.45 9.94 1.72
N SER A 95 1.35 9.39 1.21
CA SER A 95 0.02 9.97 1.43
C SER A 95 -0.45 9.80 2.88
N VAL A 96 -0.01 8.74 3.55
CA VAL A 96 -0.33 8.44 4.94
C VAL A 96 0.98 8.20 5.70
N PRO A 97 1.69 9.27 6.11
CA PRO A 97 3.02 9.12 6.71
C PRO A 97 3.01 8.48 8.09
N GLY A 98 1.88 8.53 8.80
CA GLY A 98 1.76 8.00 10.17
C GLY A 98 1.52 6.49 10.24
N HIS A 99 1.32 5.80 9.12
CA HIS A 99 1.07 4.37 9.10
C HIS A 99 1.97 3.72 8.05
N TYR A 100 2.90 2.88 8.49
CA TYR A 100 3.87 2.25 7.60
C TYR A 100 3.17 1.34 6.58
N HIS A 101 3.52 1.49 5.31
CA HIS A 101 2.94 0.70 4.24
C HIS A 101 3.89 0.59 3.05
N LEU A 102 3.71 -0.49 2.28
CA LEU A 102 4.39 -0.73 1.01
C LEU A 102 3.33 -0.87 -0.08
N HIS A 103 3.68 -0.47 -1.29
CA HIS A 103 2.80 -0.60 -2.46
C HIS A 103 3.06 -1.92 -3.16
N LEU A 104 1.99 -2.67 -3.42
CA LEU A 104 2.03 -3.93 -4.14
C LEU A 104 1.37 -3.71 -5.50
N ILE A 105 2.15 -3.85 -6.56
CA ILE A 105 1.71 -3.49 -7.90
C ILE A 105 1.70 -4.71 -8.81
N LYS A 106 0.60 -4.88 -9.54
CA LYS A 106 0.56 -5.72 -10.73
C LYS A 106 0.40 -4.80 -11.92
N TYR A 107 1.40 -4.77 -12.82
CA TYR A 107 1.38 -3.87 -13.95
C TYR A 107 0.32 -4.29 -14.98
N LYS A 108 -0.19 -3.30 -15.70
CA LYS A 108 -1.04 -3.57 -16.85
C LYS A 108 -0.24 -4.32 -17.89
N THR A 109 -0.88 -5.31 -18.53
CA THR A 109 -0.28 -6.00 -19.67
C THR A 109 -0.26 -5.07 -20.86
N VAL A 110 0.83 -5.11 -21.58
CA VAL A 110 1.00 -4.32 -22.80
C VAL A 110 0.48 -5.10 -24.01
#